data_48e34910ce2214cda30abd1c0eb3b8e1
#
_entry.id   48e34910ce2214cda30abd1c0eb3b8e1
#
_cell.length_a   1.000
_cell.length_b   1.000
_cell.length_c   1.000
_cell.angle_alpha   90.00
_cell.angle_beta   90.00
_cell.angle_gamma   90.00
#
_symmetry.space_group_name_H-M   'P 1'
#
loop_
_entity.id
_entity.type
_entity.pdbx_description
1 polymer ?
#
loop_
_entity_poly.entity_id
_entity_poly.type
_entity_poly.pdbx_seq_one_letter_code
_entity_poly.pdbx_strand_id
1 'polypeptide(L)'
;MSVAKRIIPCLDVDQGRVVKGVNFLNIRDAGDPVEVAKRYDNEGADEITMLDITASHETRDTTYKTVESIASQVFIPLTVGGGIRKLEDIKKLLRSGADKVSINTSAVENPDFVKEAADKFGSQCIVVAVDAKSINDSPDSWEVVTYGGRNRTGFDVLEWTQQVTEYGAGEILLTSMDRDGTKEGFDNKLVSSVSSGVEIPVIASGGVGNLNHLIDGIKIGGAEAVLAASIFHYSEYSIREAKEAMRDAGINVRL
;
A
#
# COMPACT_ATOMS: atom_id res chain seq x y z
N MET A 1 -8.99 19.96 14.86
CA MET A 1 -8.06 19.97 13.70
C MET A 1 -8.15 18.61 13.05
N SER A 2 -8.35 18.52 11.73
CA SER A 2 -8.33 17.23 11.04
C SER A 2 -6.88 16.69 10.98
N VAL A 3 -6.71 15.38 11.06
CA VAL A 3 -5.41 14.72 10.86
C VAL A 3 -4.92 15.02 9.44
N ALA A 4 -3.62 15.25 9.28
CA ALA A 4 -3.04 15.47 7.95
C ALA A 4 -3.14 14.18 7.11
N LYS A 5 -3.56 14.32 5.86
CA LYS A 5 -3.60 13.22 4.89
C LYS A 5 -2.20 12.92 4.38
N ARG A 6 -1.92 11.65 4.07
CA ARG A 6 -0.59 11.16 3.70
C ARG A 6 -0.50 10.88 2.20
N ILE A 7 0.66 11.20 1.62
CA ILE A 7 1.07 10.71 0.29
C ILE A 7 2.16 9.67 0.49
N ILE A 8 1.91 8.47 -0.01
CA ILE A 8 2.75 7.28 0.16
C ILE A 8 3.23 6.80 -1.22
N PRO A 9 4.46 7.10 -1.64
CA PRO A 9 5.03 6.46 -2.82
C PRO A 9 5.28 4.96 -2.56
N CYS A 10 4.99 4.14 -3.58
CA CYS A 10 5.19 2.69 -3.55
C CYS A 10 6.38 2.28 -4.41
N LEU A 11 7.28 1.46 -3.85
CA LEU A 11 8.39 0.83 -4.55
C LEU A 11 8.07 -0.66 -4.74
N ASP A 12 7.70 -1.06 -5.94
CA ASP A 12 7.68 -2.48 -6.30
C ASP A 12 9.12 -2.95 -6.50
N VAL A 13 9.56 -3.94 -5.74
CA VAL A 13 10.94 -4.43 -5.77
C VAL A 13 10.99 -5.86 -6.30
N ASP A 14 11.84 -6.09 -7.29
CA ASP A 14 12.19 -7.39 -7.84
C ASP A 14 13.70 -7.59 -7.74
N GLN A 15 14.14 -8.65 -7.06
CA GLN A 15 15.55 -9.01 -6.88
C GLN A 15 16.45 -7.83 -6.45
N GLY A 16 15.95 -6.97 -5.57
CA GLY A 16 16.67 -5.81 -5.04
C GLY A 16 16.71 -4.59 -5.98
N ARG A 17 15.90 -4.54 -7.02
CA ARG A 17 15.73 -3.40 -7.92
C ARG A 17 14.31 -2.88 -7.87
N VAL A 18 14.14 -1.56 -7.89
CA VAL A 18 12.80 -0.98 -8.09
C VAL A 18 12.37 -1.23 -9.52
N VAL A 19 11.16 -1.73 -9.64
CA VAL A 19 10.59 -2.07 -10.94
C VAL A 19 9.19 -1.48 -11.09
N LYS A 20 8.76 -1.28 -12.32
CA LYS A 20 7.38 -0.91 -12.64
C LYS A 20 6.89 -1.63 -13.88
N GLY A 21 5.71 -2.22 -13.77
CA GLY A 21 4.98 -2.84 -14.86
C GLY A 21 3.51 -2.40 -14.85
N VAL A 22 2.81 -2.67 -15.93
CA VAL A 22 1.34 -2.59 -15.98
C VAL A 22 0.80 -3.98 -15.67
N ASN A 23 -0.02 -4.13 -14.62
CA ASN A 23 -0.53 -5.42 -14.15
C ASN A 23 0.58 -6.47 -13.93
N PHE A 24 1.74 -6.04 -13.40
CA PHE A 24 2.94 -6.89 -13.21
C PHE A 24 3.48 -7.50 -14.51
N LEU A 25 3.14 -6.95 -15.67
CA LEU A 25 3.66 -7.33 -16.99
C LEU A 25 4.55 -6.23 -17.55
N ASN A 26 5.49 -6.59 -18.45
CA ASN A 26 6.44 -5.65 -19.07
C ASN A 26 7.23 -4.83 -18.04
N ILE A 27 7.75 -5.51 -17.03
CA ILE A 27 8.51 -4.91 -15.93
C ILE A 27 9.72 -4.14 -16.48
N ARG A 28 9.84 -2.87 -16.07
CA ARG A 28 10.98 -2.00 -16.37
C ARG A 28 11.70 -1.64 -15.08
N ASP A 29 13.02 -1.63 -15.12
CA ASP A 29 13.86 -1.15 -14.02
C ASP A 29 13.61 0.35 -13.80
N ALA A 30 13.34 0.74 -12.56
CA ALA A 30 13.10 2.12 -12.14
C ALA A 30 14.19 2.65 -11.18
N GLY A 31 15.23 1.85 -10.91
CA GLY A 31 16.40 2.30 -10.18
C GLY A 31 16.78 1.50 -8.94
N ASP A 32 17.75 2.02 -8.21
CA ASP A 32 18.15 1.50 -6.91
C ASP A 32 17.12 1.87 -5.83
N PRO A 33 16.63 0.94 -5.01
CA PRO A 33 15.58 1.23 -4.03
C PRO A 33 16.00 2.24 -2.97
N VAL A 34 17.27 2.29 -2.58
CA VAL A 34 17.77 3.26 -1.59
C VAL A 34 17.76 4.66 -2.17
N GLU A 35 18.27 4.84 -3.39
CA GLU A 35 18.31 6.15 -4.05
C GLU A 35 16.89 6.67 -4.35
N VAL A 36 15.98 5.78 -4.75
CA VAL A 36 14.57 6.15 -4.98
C VAL A 36 13.89 6.55 -3.67
N ALA A 37 14.10 5.79 -2.60
CA ALA A 37 13.54 6.10 -1.27
C ALA A 37 14.06 7.44 -0.74
N LYS A 38 15.37 7.71 -0.83
CA LYS A 38 15.98 9.00 -0.44
C LYS A 38 15.40 10.18 -1.23
N ARG A 39 15.16 9.98 -2.52
CA ARG A 39 14.52 11.03 -3.34
C ARG A 39 13.14 11.35 -2.80
N TYR A 40 12.32 10.36 -2.49
CA TYR A 40 10.97 10.58 -1.97
C TYR A 40 10.94 11.19 -0.57
N ASP A 41 11.86 10.80 0.30
CA ASP A 41 12.03 11.44 1.62
C ASP A 41 12.39 12.93 1.45
N ASN A 42 13.36 13.24 0.57
CA ASN A 42 13.75 14.63 0.28
C ASN A 42 12.64 15.46 -0.39
N GLU A 43 11.76 14.83 -1.16
CA GLU A 43 10.58 15.47 -1.77
C GLU A 43 9.43 15.66 -0.76
N GLY A 44 9.57 15.13 0.46
CA GLY A 44 8.62 15.29 1.54
C GLY A 44 7.49 14.26 1.56
N ALA A 45 7.71 13.02 1.11
CA ALA A 45 6.76 11.92 1.31
C ALA A 45 6.44 11.75 2.80
N ASP A 46 5.23 11.31 3.11
CA ASP A 46 4.82 11.10 4.50
C ASP A 46 5.19 9.70 5.03
N GLU A 47 5.34 8.76 4.12
CA GLU A 47 5.68 7.35 4.36
C GLU A 47 6.15 6.74 3.04
N ILE A 48 6.87 5.64 3.07
CA ILE A 48 7.24 4.84 1.89
C ILE A 48 6.70 3.43 2.07
N THR A 49 6.12 2.86 1.01
CA THR A 49 5.79 1.45 0.96
C THR A 49 6.72 0.72 0.00
N MET A 50 7.35 -0.36 0.44
CA MET A 50 8.12 -1.28 -0.37
C MET A 50 7.39 -2.61 -0.47
N LEU A 51 7.11 -3.06 -1.69
CA LEU A 51 6.48 -4.35 -1.97
C LEU A 51 7.46 -5.25 -2.71
N ASP A 52 7.92 -6.32 -2.07
CA ASP A 52 8.69 -7.37 -2.72
C ASP A 52 7.73 -8.27 -3.53
N ILE A 53 7.73 -8.07 -4.86
CA ILE A 53 6.81 -8.79 -5.77
C ILE A 53 7.29 -10.19 -6.14
N THR A 54 8.52 -10.55 -5.78
CA THR A 54 9.14 -11.85 -6.09
C THR A 54 9.49 -12.67 -4.85
N ALA A 55 9.03 -12.26 -3.67
CA ALA A 55 9.39 -12.88 -2.40
C ALA A 55 9.14 -14.39 -2.37
N SER A 56 10.06 -15.14 -2.98
CA SER A 56 10.24 -16.57 -2.79
C SER A 56 11.09 -16.84 -1.55
N HIS A 57 11.13 -18.08 -1.09
CA HIS A 57 11.93 -18.45 0.09
C HIS A 57 13.44 -18.17 -0.12
N GLU A 58 13.91 -18.17 -1.37
CA GLU A 58 15.32 -18.01 -1.73
C GLU A 58 15.77 -16.54 -1.81
N THR A 59 14.86 -15.59 -2.03
CA THR A 59 15.18 -14.15 -2.19
C THR A 59 15.05 -13.32 -0.91
N ARG A 60 14.59 -13.89 0.20
CA ARG A 60 14.30 -13.17 1.45
C ARG A 60 15.47 -12.46 2.09
N ASP A 61 16.66 -13.04 2.03
CA ASP A 61 17.85 -12.39 2.61
C ASP A 61 18.21 -11.11 1.86
N THR A 62 17.93 -11.04 0.56
CA THR A 62 18.06 -9.82 -0.24
C THR A 62 17.05 -8.76 0.22
N THR A 63 15.80 -9.15 0.47
CA THR A 63 14.75 -8.24 0.97
C THR A 63 15.15 -7.60 2.29
N TYR A 64 15.62 -8.38 3.28
CA TYR A 64 16.04 -7.84 4.58
C TYR A 64 17.18 -6.83 4.45
N LYS A 65 18.19 -7.12 3.62
CA LYS A 65 19.31 -6.20 3.36
C LYS A 65 18.85 -4.92 2.67
N THR A 66 17.92 -5.02 1.73
CA THR A 66 17.33 -3.85 1.07
C THR A 66 16.59 -2.98 2.07
N VAL A 67 15.78 -3.58 2.97
CA VAL A 67 15.08 -2.87 4.05
C VAL A 67 16.07 -2.17 4.97
N GLU A 68 17.12 -2.85 5.45
CA GLU A 68 18.18 -2.24 6.29
C GLU A 68 18.85 -1.05 5.58
N SER A 69 19.13 -1.19 4.29
CA SER A 69 19.77 -0.15 3.50
C SER A 69 18.86 1.08 3.34
N ILE A 70 17.57 0.89 3.06
CA ILE A 70 16.59 1.97 2.98
C ILE A 70 16.43 2.64 4.35
N ALA A 71 16.15 1.86 5.40
CA ALA A 71 15.90 2.36 6.75
C ALA A 71 17.08 3.14 7.34
N SER A 72 18.31 2.84 6.89
CA SER A 72 19.50 3.59 7.30
C SER A 72 19.63 4.97 6.64
N GLN A 73 18.84 5.26 5.63
CA GLN A 73 18.98 6.47 4.78
C GLN A 73 17.74 7.35 4.73
N VAL A 74 16.57 6.85 5.16
CA VAL A 74 15.31 7.61 5.19
C VAL A 74 14.83 7.78 6.63
N PHE A 75 14.09 8.88 6.89
CA PHE A 75 13.62 9.24 8.22
C PHE A 75 12.08 9.29 8.33
N ILE A 76 11.39 8.86 7.29
CA ILE A 76 9.94 8.69 7.25
C ILE A 76 9.59 7.21 7.41
N PRO A 77 8.38 6.87 7.90
CA PRO A 77 7.98 5.49 8.13
C PRO A 77 8.11 4.62 6.87
N LEU A 78 8.61 3.40 7.04
CA LEU A 78 8.78 2.41 6.00
C LEU A 78 7.84 1.24 6.25
N THR A 79 6.86 1.05 5.35
CA THR A 79 6.01 -0.14 5.30
C THR A 79 6.58 -1.15 4.32
N VAL A 80 6.73 -2.40 4.75
CA VAL A 80 7.28 -3.48 3.90
C VAL A 80 6.26 -4.60 3.73
N GLY A 81 5.99 -4.95 2.47
CA GLY A 81 5.11 -6.06 2.11
C GLY A 81 5.76 -7.04 1.14
N GLY A 82 5.07 -8.15 0.89
CA GLY A 82 5.50 -9.22 0.01
C GLY A 82 6.01 -10.46 0.78
N GLY A 83 5.43 -11.62 0.47
CA GLY A 83 5.86 -12.93 0.93
C GLY A 83 5.86 -13.18 2.45
N ILE A 84 5.23 -12.38 3.27
CA ILE A 84 5.14 -12.55 4.73
C ILE A 84 4.17 -13.68 5.04
N ARG A 85 4.61 -14.72 5.76
CA ARG A 85 3.81 -15.93 6.03
C ARG A 85 3.73 -16.34 7.49
N LYS A 86 4.63 -15.81 8.35
CA LYS A 86 4.73 -16.18 9.76
C LYS A 86 5.24 -15.02 10.61
N LEU A 87 4.97 -15.07 11.90
CA LEU A 87 5.38 -14.04 12.87
C LEU A 87 6.89 -13.77 12.89
N GLU A 88 7.70 -14.78 12.58
CA GLU A 88 9.16 -14.61 12.51
C GLU A 88 9.59 -13.74 11.31
N ASP A 89 8.84 -13.78 10.19
CA ASP A 89 9.08 -12.89 9.04
C ASP A 89 8.82 -11.43 9.45
N ILE A 90 7.71 -11.17 10.14
CA ILE A 90 7.36 -9.85 10.67
C ILE A 90 8.47 -9.34 11.59
N LYS A 91 8.87 -10.18 12.56
CA LYS A 91 9.92 -9.84 13.52
C LYS A 91 11.24 -9.47 12.84
N LYS A 92 11.62 -10.20 11.79
CA LYS A 92 12.85 -9.91 11.03
C LYS A 92 12.75 -8.59 10.28
N LEU A 93 11.63 -8.32 9.59
CA LEU A 93 11.42 -7.06 8.87
C LEU A 93 11.46 -5.84 9.81
N LEU A 94 10.77 -5.92 10.96
CA LEU A 94 10.80 -4.86 11.96
C LEU A 94 12.22 -4.65 12.53
N ARG A 95 13.00 -5.73 12.72
CA ARG A 95 14.40 -5.63 13.16
C ARG A 95 15.32 -5.07 12.08
N SER A 96 15.00 -5.28 10.81
CA SER A 96 15.73 -4.69 9.68
C SER A 96 15.40 -3.21 9.46
N GLY A 97 14.48 -2.64 10.25
CA GLY A 97 14.15 -1.21 10.23
C GLY A 97 12.83 -0.85 9.57
N ALA A 98 11.98 -1.83 9.22
CA ALA A 98 10.60 -1.53 8.84
C ALA A 98 9.81 -1.03 10.06
N ASP A 99 8.98 -0.01 9.88
CA ASP A 99 8.05 0.49 10.90
C ASP A 99 6.74 -0.30 10.89
N LYS A 100 6.33 -0.73 9.70
CA LYS A 100 5.10 -1.50 9.47
C LYS A 100 5.36 -2.65 8.50
N VAL A 101 4.52 -3.65 8.58
CA VAL A 101 4.49 -4.76 7.62
C VAL A 101 3.12 -4.86 6.96
N SER A 102 3.10 -5.15 5.66
CA SER A 102 1.87 -5.33 4.90
C SER A 102 1.67 -6.80 4.56
N ILE A 103 0.56 -7.38 5.02
CA ILE A 103 0.18 -8.78 4.83
C ILE A 103 -1.10 -8.87 3.97
N ASN A 104 -1.13 -9.81 3.03
CA ASN A 104 -2.28 -10.04 2.14
C ASN A 104 -2.65 -11.53 2.13
N THR A 105 -2.12 -12.32 1.22
CA THR A 105 -2.48 -13.72 1.01
C THR A 105 -2.45 -14.55 2.31
N SER A 106 -1.44 -14.38 3.15
CA SER A 106 -1.33 -15.11 4.41
C SER A 106 -2.44 -14.75 5.41
N ALA A 107 -2.95 -13.52 5.37
CA ALA A 107 -4.09 -13.12 6.18
C ALA A 107 -5.40 -13.77 5.67
N VAL A 108 -5.56 -13.87 4.37
CA VAL A 108 -6.73 -14.54 3.74
C VAL A 108 -6.70 -16.05 4.01
N GLU A 109 -5.53 -16.69 3.90
CA GLU A 109 -5.36 -18.14 4.15
C GLU A 109 -5.52 -18.50 5.63
N ASN A 110 -5.11 -17.61 6.53
CA ASN A 110 -5.23 -17.76 7.98
C ASN A 110 -5.56 -16.41 8.64
N PRO A 111 -6.83 -16.07 8.79
CA PRO A 111 -7.25 -14.79 9.39
C PRO A 111 -6.74 -14.58 10.82
N ASP A 112 -6.60 -15.63 11.63
CA ASP A 112 -6.04 -15.55 12.98
C ASP A 112 -4.60 -15.01 12.98
N PHE A 113 -3.88 -15.13 11.88
CA PHE A 113 -2.54 -14.57 11.72
C PHE A 113 -2.51 -13.05 11.91
N VAL A 114 -3.57 -12.33 11.51
CA VAL A 114 -3.70 -10.88 11.75
C VAL A 114 -3.73 -10.60 13.25
N LYS A 115 -4.57 -11.36 13.98
CA LYS A 115 -4.72 -11.21 15.43
C LYS A 115 -3.42 -11.54 16.18
N GLU A 116 -2.80 -12.66 15.84
CA GLU A 116 -1.52 -13.06 16.44
C GLU A 116 -0.41 -12.01 16.19
N ALA A 117 -0.39 -11.42 14.99
CA ALA A 117 0.56 -10.38 14.62
C ALA A 117 0.29 -9.08 15.40
N ALA A 118 -0.98 -8.65 15.48
CA ALA A 118 -1.38 -7.45 16.21
C ALA A 118 -1.12 -7.58 17.72
N ASP A 119 -1.47 -8.73 18.30
CA ASP A 119 -1.22 -9.01 19.73
C ASP A 119 0.29 -9.00 20.07
N LYS A 120 1.13 -9.46 19.15
CA LYS A 120 2.58 -9.60 19.38
C LYS A 120 3.38 -8.34 19.09
N PHE A 121 3.02 -7.59 18.05
CA PHE A 121 3.81 -6.45 17.56
C PHE A 121 3.11 -5.10 17.73
N GLY A 122 1.81 -5.12 18.05
CA GLY A 122 0.95 -3.93 18.10
C GLY A 122 0.25 -3.67 16.78
N SER A 123 -1.01 -3.26 16.84
CA SER A 123 -1.84 -2.94 15.67
C SER A 123 -1.17 -1.94 14.73
N GLN A 124 -0.49 -0.93 15.29
CA GLN A 124 0.20 0.11 14.53
C GLN A 124 1.29 -0.41 13.57
N CYS A 125 1.78 -1.64 13.78
CA CYS A 125 2.77 -2.27 12.90
C CYS A 125 2.13 -3.11 11.79
N ILE A 126 0.82 -3.37 11.83
CA ILE A 126 0.15 -4.32 10.94
C ILE A 126 -0.75 -3.59 9.95
N VAL A 127 -0.38 -3.64 8.68
CA VAL A 127 -1.19 -3.20 7.54
C VAL A 127 -1.74 -4.45 6.86
N VAL A 128 -3.05 -4.52 6.65
CA VAL A 128 -3.64 -5.59 5.83
C VAL A 128 -3.86 -5.03 4.43
N ALA A 129 -3.16 -5.62 3.45
CA ALA A 129 -3.37 -5.31 2.05
C ALA A 129 -4.56 -6.11 1.53
N VAL A 130 -5.47 -5.43 0.85
CA VAL A 130 -6.70 -5.99 0.27
C VAL A 130 -6.72 -5.65 -1.22
N ASP A 131 -6.48 -6.66 -2.05
CA ASP A 131 -6.66 -6.56 -3.49
C ASP A 131 -8.13 -6.86 -3.79
N ALA A 132 -8.84 -5.86 -4.29
CA ALA A 132 -10.27 -5.91 -4.54
C ALA A 132 -10.57 -5.96 -6.04
N LYS A 133 -11.47 -6.85 -6.45
CA LYS A 133 -11.91 -6.97 -7.83
C LYS A 133 -13.44 -6.99 -7.89
N SER A 134 -14.02 -6.24 -8.84
CA SER A 134 -15.47 -6.20 -9.02
C SER A 134 -16.06 -7.57 -9.38
N ILE A 135 -17.29 -7.82 -8.92
CA ILE A 135 -18.01 -9.06 -9.17
C ILE A 135 -19.03 -8.82 -10.29
N ASN A 136 -18.93 -9.61 -11.39
CA ASN A 136 -19.93 -9.70 -12.44
C ASN A 136 -20.47 -8.35 -12.94
N ASP A 137 -19.59 -7.42 -13.25
CA ASP A 137 -19.92 -6.06 -13.71
C ASP A 137 -20.86 -5.28 -12.75
N SER A 138 -21.01 -5.73 -11.51
CA SER A 138 -21.76 -5.01 -10.48
C SER A 138 -20.86 -3.93 -9.88
N PRO A 139 -21.14 -2.64 -10.09
CA PRO A 139 -20.28 -1.56 -9.62
C PRO A 139 -20.27 -1.39 -8.09
N ASP A 140 -21.01 -2.21 -7.36
CA ASP A 140 -21.26 -2.10 -5.92
C ASP A 140 -20.85 -3.32 -5.13
N SER A 141 -20.19 -4.29 -5.76
CA SER A 141 -19.77 -5.54 -5.11
C SER A 141 -18.35 -5.89 -5.53
N TRP A 142 -17.50 -6.14 -4.55
CA TRP A 142 -16.09 -6.49 -4.76
C TRP A 142 -15.72 -7.74 -3.98
N GLU A 143 -14.90 -8.55 -4.60
CA GLU A 143 -14.34 -9.76 -4.03
C GLU A 143 -12.85 -9.56 -3.73
N VAL A 144 -12.41 -10.07 -2.60
CA VAL A 144 -10.99 -10.15 -2.26
C VAL A 144 -10.31 -11.15 -3.19
N VAL A 145 -9.17 -10.73 -3.77
CA VAL A 145 -8.34 -11.60 -4.59
C VAL A 145 -6.93 -11.70 -3.98
N THR A 146 -6.25 -12.80 -4.26
CA THR A 146 -4.91 -13.08 -3.74
C THR A 146 -3.93 -13.37 -4.86
N TYR A 147 -2.63 -13.51 -4.51
CA TYR A 147 -1.55 -13.79 -5.47
C TYR A 147 -1.48 -12.77 -6.62
N GLY A 148 -1.64 -11.47 -6.32
CA GLY A 148 -1.63 -10.41 -7.32
C GLY A 148 -2.82 -10.50 -8.28
N GLY A 149 -4.01 -10.79 -7.77
CA GLY A 149 -5.26 -10.85 -8.53
C GLY A 149 -5.52 -12.15 -9.27
N ARG A 150 -4.67 -13.18 -9.08
CA ARG A 150 -4.79 -14.46 -9.81
C ARG A 150 -5.83 -15.41 -9.24
N ASN A 151 -6.07 -15.36 -7.93
CA ASN A 151 -6.98 -16.25 -7.24
C ASN A 151 -8.15 -15.48 -6.65
N ARG A 152 -9.37 -15.84 -7.03
CA ARG A 152 -10.59 -15.38 -6.38
C ARG A 152 -10.80 -16.15 -5.09
N THR A 153 -11.24 -15.47 -4.02
CA THR A 153 -11.38 -16.08 -2.69
C THR A 153 -12.83 -16.35 -2.30
N GLY A 154 -13.78 -15.67 -2.94
CA GLY A 154 -15.19 -15.69 -2.55
C GLY A 154 -15.51 -14.77 -1.36
N PHE A 155 -14.52 -14.09 -0.77
CA PHE A 155 -14.74 -13.16 0.35
C PHE A 155 -15.21 -11.81 -0.16
N ASP A 156 -16.31 -11.30 0.39
CA ASP A 156 -16.74 -9.92 0.19
C ASP A 156 -15.72 -8.95 0.82
N VAL A 157 -15.39 -7.89 0.09
CA VAL A 157 -14.37 -6.92 0.55
C VAL A 157 -14.81 -6.19 1.80
N LEU A 158 -16.09 -5.82 1.92
CA LEU A 158 -16.58 -5.06 3.08
C LEU A 158 -16.58 -5.93 4.34
N GLU A 159 -17.07 -7.16 4.23
CA GLU A 159 -17.02 -8.12 5.33
C GLU A 159 -15.58 -8.43 5.76
N TRP A 160 -14.70 -8.63 4.79
CA TRP A 160 -13.28 -8.92 5.05
C TRP A 160 -12.56 -7.77 5.75
N THR A 161 -12.79 -6.53 5.30
CA THR A 161 -12.14 -5.35 5.90
C THR A 161 -12.64 -5.08 7.32
N GLN A 162 -13.90 -5.36 7.61
CA GLN A 162 -14.43 -5.32 8.98
C GLN A 162 -13.80 -6.41 9.85
N GLN A 163 -13.72 -7.64 9.36
CA GLN A 163 -13.11 -8.76 10.10
C GLN A 163 -11.65 -8.51 10.46
N VAL A 164 -10.82 -8.03 9.51
CA VAL A 164 -9.41 -7.76 9.82
C VAL A 164 -9.24 -6.57 10.76
N THR A 165 -10.16 -5.60 10.73
CA THR A 165 -10.21 -4.50 11.71
C THR A 165 -10.46 -5.03 13.11
N GLU A 166 -11.45 -5.91 13.28
CA GLU A 166 -11.75 -6.57 14.55
C GLU A 166 -10.58 -7.44 15.04
N TYR A 167 -9.79 -8.01 14.13
CA TYR A 167 -8.61 -8.80 14.46
C TYR A 167 -7.38 -7.96 14.79
N GLY A 168 -7.51 -6.64 14.73
CA GLY A 168 -6.48 -5.70 15.21
C GLY A 168 -5.53 -5.20 14.12
N ALA A 169 -5.92 -5.24 12.84
CA ALA A 169 -5.21 -4.50 11.81
C ALA A 169 -5.14 -3.02 12.17
N GLY A 170 -4.01 -2.37 11.95
CA GLY A 170 -3.83 -0.95 12.20
C GLY A 170 -4.18 -0.07 11.03
N GLU A 171 -4.06 -0.58 9.80
CA GLU A 171 -4.41 0.11 8.55
C GLU A 171 -4.84 -0.90 7.48
N ILE A 172 -5.63 -0.45 6.50
CA ILE A 172 -5.97 -1.20 5.29
C ILE A 172 -5.31 -0.53 4.09
N LEU A 173 -4.51 -1.29 3.33
CA LEU A 173 -4.00 -0.89 2.02
C LEU A 173 -4.94 -1.49 0.96
N LEU A 174 -5.84 -0.67 0.42
CA LEU A 174 -6.91 -1.10 -0.48
C LEU A 174 -6.53 -0.83 -1.93
N THR A 175 -6.30 -1.88 -2.71
CA THR A 175 -5.96 -1.79 -4.13
C THR A 175 -7.13 -2.26 -5.00
N SER A 176 -7.64 -1.38 -5.87
CA SER A 176 -8.56 -1.81 -6.93
C SER A 176 -7.79 -2.45 -8.07
N MET A 177 -7.99 -3.76 -8.27
CA MET A 177 -7.38 -4.52 -9.36
C MET A 177 -7.95 -4.12 -10.74
N ASP A 178 -9.16 -3.57 -10.76
CA ASP A 178 -9.79 -3.08 -11.98
C ASP A 178 -9.21 -1.72 -12.42
N ARG A 179 -8.62 -0.97 -11.49
CA ARG A 179 -8.03 0.35 -11.73
C ARG A 179 -6.51 0.33 -11.79
N ASP A 180 -5.86 -0.67 -11.19
CA ASP A 180 -4.39 -0.70 -11.14
C ASP A 180 -3.75 -0.69 -12.53
N GLY A 181 -2.82 0.25 -12.74
CA GLY A 181 -2.13 0.48 -14.01
C GLY A 181 -2.92 1.24 -15.08
N THR A 182 -4.23 1.51 -14.91
CA THR A 182 -5.08 2.17 -15.93
C THR A 182 -4.84 3.66 -16.07
N LYS A 183 -4.36 4.35 -15.02
CA LYS A 183 -4.27 5.81 -14.92
C LYS A 183 -5.63 6.55 -14.97
N GLU A 184 -6.74 5.85 -14.71
CA GLU A 184 -8.11 6.42 -14.76
C GLU A 184 -8.63 6.91 -13.39
N GLY A 185 -7.81 6.88 -12.37
CA GLY A 185 -8.15 7.26 -11.00
C GLY A 185 -8.51 6.06 -10.13
N PHE A 186 -8.58 6.32 -8.83
CA PHE A 186 -9.00 5.32 -7.86
C PHE A 186 -10.43 4.86 -8.11
N ASP A 187 -10.76 3.65 -7.69
CA ASP A 187 -12.16 3.24 -7.51
C ASP A 187 -12.72 3.93 -6.25
N ASN A 188 -13.14 5.20 -6.41
CA ASN A 188 -13.62 6.01 -5.29
C ASN A 188 -14.87 5.42 -4.62
N LYS A 189 -15.65 4.60 -5.34
CA LYS A 189 -16.81 3.93 -4.77
C LYS A 189 -16.39 2.81 -3.83
N LEU A 190 -15.46 1.97 -4.26
CA LEU A 190 -14.83 0.95 -3.41
C LEU A 190 -14.18 1.59 -2.18
N VAL A 191 -13.35 2.62 -2.39
CA VAL A 191 -12.64 3.29 -1.30
C VAL A 191 -13.63 3.89 -0.30
N SER A 192 -14.69 4.56 -0.76
CA SER A 192 -15.71 5.16 0.11
C SER A 192 -16.51 4.11 0.88
N SER A 193 -16.86 2.99 0.24
CA SER A 193 -17.57 1.90 0.90
C SER A 193 -16.76 1.30 2.05
N VAL A 194 -15.47 1.04 1.82
CA VAL A 194 -14.58 0.51 2.86
C VAL A 194 -14.30 1.57 3.93
N SER A 195 -13.93 2.80 3.55
CA SER A 195 -13.60 3.87 4.51
C SER A 195 -14.77 4.21 5.44
N SER A 196 -16.01 4.04 4.98
CA SER A 196 -17.21 4.24 5.80
C SER A 196 -17.54 3.04 6.69
N GLY A 197 -17.02 1.85 6.36
CA GLY A 197 -17.30 0.59 7.04
C GLY A 197 -16.31 0.20 8.14
N VAL A 198 -15.18 0.92 8.26
CA VAL A 198 -14.11 0.62 9.23
C VAL A 198 -13.68 1.87 10.01
N GLU A 199 -13.13 1.68 11.21
CA GLU A 199 -12.64 2.78 12.06
C GLU A 199 -11.13 3.02 11.91
N ILE A 200 -10.41 2.16 11.20
CA ILE A 200 -8.97 2.28 10.97
C ILE A 200 -8.68 2.99 9.65
N PRO A 201 -7.50 3.62 9.49
CA PRO A 201 -7.13 4.31 8.26
C PRO A 201 -7.17 3.41 7.04
N VAL A 202 -7.72 3.93 5.93
CA VAL A 202 -7.70 3.29 4.61
C VAL A 202 -6.74 4.05 3.71
N ILE A 203 -5.82 3.32 3.08
CA ILE A 203 -4.87 3.80 2.09
C ILE A 203 -5.42 3.42 0.71
N ALA A 204 -5.81 4.40 -0.10
CA ALA A 204 -6.29 4.16 -1.46
C ALA A 204 -5.13 3.85 -2.42
N SER A 205 -5.25 2.78 -3.20
CA SER A 205 -4.25 2.31 -4.15
C SER A 205 -4.88 1.84 -5.47
N GLY A 206 -4.11 1.96 -6.55
CA GLY A 206 -4.50 1.52 -7.91
C GLY A 206 -5.21 2.59 -8.74
N GLY A 207 -4.64 2.94 -9.91
CA GLY A 207 -5.27 3.78 -10.92
C GLY A 207 -4.82 5.23 -10.99
N VAL A 208 -3.89 5.69 -10.16
CA VAL A 208 -3.46 7.10 -10.17
C VAL A 208 -2.75 7.45 -11.47
N GLY A 209 -3.25 8.49 -12.16
CA GLY A 209 -2.68 9.00 -13.41
C GLY A 209 -2.38 10.50 -13.38
N ASN A 210 -2.95 11.26 -12.42
CA ASN A 210 -2.72 12.69 -12.26
C ASN A 210 -3.03 13.16 -10.83
N LEU A 211 -2.75 14.43 -10.53
CA LEU A 211 -2.93 15.01 -9.18
C LEU A 211 -4.40 15.08 -8.73
N ASN A 212 -5.35 15.25 -9.64
CA ASN A 212 -6.77 15.28 -9.28
C ASN A 212 -7.23 13.93 -8.73
N HIS A 213 -6.67 12.83 -9.22
CA HIS A 213 -6.99 11.50 -8.70
C HIS A 213 -6.61 11.35 -7.23
N LEU A 214 -5.49 11.95 -6.79
CA LEU A 214 -5.11 11.97 -5.37
C LEU A 214 -6.12 12.76 -4.52
N ILE A 215 -6.57 13.90 -5.03
CA ILE A 215 -7.59 14.74 -4.39
C ILE A 215 -8.91 13.99 -4.26
N ASP A 216 -9.35 13.32 -5.33
CA ASP A 216 -10.60 12.56 -5.37
C ASP A 216 -10.57 11.36 -4.42
N GLY A 217 -9.45 10.66 -4.31
CA GLY A 217 -9.27 9.56 -3.36
C GLY A 217 -9.51 9.98 -1.90
N ILE A 218 -9.12 11.21 -1.55
CA ILE A 218 -9.38 11.77 -0.23
C ILE A 218 -10.80 12.34 -0.10
N LYS A 219 -11.23 13.18 -1.04
CA LYS A 219 -12.50 13.92 -0.91
C LYS A 219 -13.72 13.08 -1.20
N ILE A 220 -13.63 12.22 -2.21
CA ILE A 220 -14.74 11.37 -2.65
C ILE A 220 -14.61 9.98 -2.02
N GLY A 221 -13.41 9.41 -2.06
CA GLY A 221 -13.14 8.10 -1.50
C GLY A 221 -13.09 8.08 0.04
N GLY A 222 -12.85 9.21 0.69
CA GLY A 222 -12.74 9.28 2.15
C GLY A 222 -11.47 8.63 2.72
N ALA A 223 -10.46 8.36 1.89
CA ALA A 223 -9.21 7.75 2.33
C ALA A 223 -8.43 8.65 3.31
N GLU A 224 -7.66 8.03 4.21
CA GLU A 224 -6.72 8.73 5.11
C GLU A 224 -5.33 8.88 4.49
N ALA A 225 -5.02 8.10 3.46
CA ALA A 225 -3.81 8.20 2.68
C ALA A 225 -4.04 7.77 1.23
N VAL A 226 -3.16 8.22 0.35
CA VAL A 226 -3.13 7.84 -1.07
C VAL A 226 -1.77 7.25 -1.42
N LEU A 227 -1.78 6.09 -2.06
CA LEU A 227 -0.58 5.40 -2.51
C LEU A 227 -0.49 5.47 -4.03
N ALA A 228 0.67 5.86 -4.54
CA ALA A 228 0.95 5.93 -5.96
C ALA A 228 2.39 5.54 -6.29
N ALA A 229 2.62 5.04 -7.48
CA ALA A 229 3.92 4.60 -7.96
C ALA A 229 4.33 5.31 -9.25
N SER A 230 3.67 5.02 -10.38
CA SER A 230 4.12 5.41 -11.71
C SER A 230 4.28 6.92 -11.91
N ILE A 231 3.36 7.74 -11.41
CA ILE A 231 3.41 9.20 -11.56
C ILE A 231 4.65 9.82 -10.89
N PHE A 232 5.14 9.18 -9.81
CA PHE A 232 6.34 9.60 -9.09
C PHE A 232 7.61 8.95 -9.65
N HIS A 233 7.57 7.66 -10.02
CA HIS A 233 8.73 6.97 -10.60
C HIS A 233 9.20 7.61 -11.90
N TYR A 234 8.26 7.98 -12.77
CA TYR A 234 8.57 8.59 -14.06
C TYR A 234 8.71 10.11 -14.00
N SER A 235 8.69 10.68 -12.77
CA SER A 235 8.80 12.14 -12.56
C SER A 235 7.75 12.92 -13.37
N GLU A 236 6.55 12.34 -13.57
CA GLU A 236 5.42 13.06 -14.14
C GLU A 236 5.00 14.18 -13.18
N TYR A 237 5.11 13.89 -11.87
CA TYR A 237 4.90 14.84 -10.76
C TYR A 237 5.87 14.51 -9.62
N SER A 238 6.28 15.52 -8.86
CA SER A 238 6.96 15.37 -7.58
C SER A 238 5.95 15.17 -6.43
N ILE A 239 6.41 14.62 -5.32
CA ILE A 239 5.60 14.53 -4.08
C ILE A 239 5.18 15.93 -3.62
N ARG A 240 6.08 16.90 -3.74
CA ARG A 240 5.81 18.29 -3.35
C ARG A 240 4.69 18.92 -4.16
N GLU A 241 4.70 18.80 -5.49
CA GLU A 241 3.62 19.27 -6.36
C GLU A 241 2.28 18.60 -5.99
N ALA A 242 2.29 17.30 -5.68
CA ALA A 242 1.11 16.59 -5.26
C ALA A 242 0.55 17.14 -3.93
N LYS A 243 1.40 17.41 -2.94
CA LYS A 243 0.99 18.01 -1.67
C LYS A 243 0.46 19.44 -1.84
N GLU A 244 1.11 20.24 -2.68
CA GLU A 244 0.65 21.59 -2.99
C GLU A 244 -0.73 21.59 -3.64
N ALA A 245 -0.96 20.71 -4.61
CA ALA A 245 -2.27 20.54 -5.25
C ALA A 245 -3.35 20.09 -4.25
N MET A 246 -3.04 19.15 -3.36
CA MET A 246 -3.97 18.71 -2.31
C MET A 246 -4.29 19.84 -1.32
N ARG A 247 -3.27 20.61 -0.88
CA ARG A 247 -3.47 21.78 -0.01
C ARG A 247 -4.36 22.82 -0.69
N ASP A 248 -4.11 23.14 -1.95
CA ASP A 248 -4.86 24.15 -2.72
C ASP A 248 -6.31 23.68 -2.94
N ALA A 249 -6.54 22.38 -2.96
CA ALA A 249 -7.87 21.78 -2.92
C ALA A 249 -8.51 21.77 -1.50
N GLY A 250 -7.85 22.33 -0.47
CA GLY A 250 -8.36 22.41 0.89
C GLY A 250 -8.17 21.14 1.73
N ILE A 251 -7.29 20.24 1.33
CA ILE A 251 -6.93 19.03 2.08
C ILE A 251 -5.77 19.38 3.02
N ASN A 252 -5.88 19.00 4.29
CA ASN A 252 -4.82 19.18 5.26
C ASN A 252 -3.67 18.19 4.96
N VAL A 253 -2.49 18.70 4.60
CA VAL A 253 -1.26 17.94 4.33
C VAL A 253 -0.06 18.59 5.03
N ARG A 254 0.98 17.83 5.29
CA ARG A 254 2.28 18.36 5.74
C ARG A 254 3.10 18.75 4.52
N LEU A 255 3.61 19.96 4.45
CA LEU A 255 4.50 20.47 3.38
C LEU A 255 5.95 20.38 3.80
#